data_1bc5935d9c51624c1b1ed6e92d4a78d3
#
_entry.id   1bc5935d9c51624c1b1ed6e92d4a78d3
#
_cell.length_a   1.000
_cell.length_b   1.000
_cell.length_c   1.000
_cell.angle_alpha   90.00
_cell.angle_beta   90.00
_cell.angle_gamma   90.00
#
_symmetry.space_group_name_H-M   'P 1'
#
loop_
_entity.id
_entity.type
_entity.pdbx_description
1 polymer ?
#
loop_
_entity_poly.entity_id
_entity_poly.type
_entity_poly.pdbx_seq_one_letter_code
_entity_poly.pdbx_strand_id
1 'polypeptide(L)'
;MPSNLSFIIDQVGKDKGIDRKVIIEALEQAVLTASRKKYGHQGDIEVRYNEEAGEVELFQFKQVVEEVSDPDLQISLEEAKALDSEVEPGDSLGVKLSTDFGRIGAQTAKQVILQKVREAERDNVYNEFKDRKGDLVSATVQRMERGNVYVTIGRAEAVLQTKEQIPGEVYRQGDRIRAYILDVQKNTKGPQVFLSRTHPGFLMKLFELEVPEISEGVIKIVNAAREPGERAKISVYSSDRDVDPVGACVGMRGSRVQSVVQERRGERIDIIPWSQDPIKYVCNALAPAKISRVEYEEENRHMDVIVADDQLSLAIGKRGQNVRLGSKLTGLKIDIKSESKMEKISAEVLERFKDLPYIGDVASRALYNEGFRSVQEVAEADPDDLAKLLEMNRENAAEIVESAVQLNKKGEPTKEKEGPVETKGEPSEPVLSDSSPPLGPTGSLVDQLEGVGEKTAQVLKSNGFQTVQDILKSDVEHLSSLPGIGAKKAEKLIQTAREYSGGKERA
;
A
#
# COMPACT_ATOMS: atom_id res chain seq x y z
N MET A 1 -52.36 4.76 24.43
CA MET A 1 -51.66 5.18 23.21
C MET A 1 -50.42 4.32 23.09
N PRO A 2 -50.10 3.70 21.97
CA PRO A 2 -48.85 2.97 21.86
C PRO A 2 -47.68 3.92 22.27
N SER A 3 -46.82 3.39 23.11
CA SER A 3 -45.69 4.20 23.58
C SER A 3 -44.88 4.71 22.41
N ASN A 4 -44.31 5.87 22.56
CA ASN A 4 -43.52 6.54 21.51
C ASN A 4 -42.37 5.61 20.98
N LEU A 5 -41.98 4.61 21.79
CA LEU A 5 -40.89 3.66 21.51
C LEU A 5 -41.28 2.61 20.46
N SER A 6 -42.47 1.98 20.57
CA SER A 6 -42.93 0.97 19.58
C SER A 6 -43.05 1.59 18.19
N PHE A 7 -43.63 2.79 18.10
CA PHE A 7 -43.73 3.54 16.84
C PHE A 7 -42.35 3.85 16.23
N ILE A 8 -41.39 4.27 17.08
CA ILE A 8 -40.02 4.55 16.61
C ILE A 8 -39.32 3.27 16.10
N ILE A 9 -39.45 2.14 16.79
CA ILE A 9 -38.89 0.85 16.38
C ILE A 9 -39.45 0.44 15.03
N ASP A 10 -40.77 0.52 14.85
CA ASP A 10 -41.45 0.13 13.60
C ASP A 10 -41.10 1.05 12.45
N GLN A 11 -41.05 2.35 12.69
CA GLN A 11 -40.68 3.34 11.67
C GLN A 11 -39.21 3.14 11.23
N VAL A 12 -38.29 3.00 12.17
CA VAL A 12 -36.87 2.76 11.89
C VAL A 12 -36.66 1.44 11.17
N GLY A 13 -37.37 0.38 11.59
CA GLY A 13 -37.30 -0.93 10.95
C GLY A 13 -37.73 -0.85 9.48
N LYS A 14 -38.85 -0.16 9.17
CA LYS A 14 -39.36 0.04 7.80
C LYS A 14 -38.47 0.94 6.96
N ASP A 15 -38.04 2.10 7.50
CA ASP A 15 -37.27 3.10 6.75
C ASP A 15 -35.85 2.60 6.41
N LYS A 16 -35.27 1.75 7.25
CA LYS A 16 -33.88 1.30 7.14
C LYS A 16 -33.74 -0.19 6.79
N GLY A 17 -34.85 -0.92 6.69
CA GLY A 17 -34.83 -2.35 6.37
C GLY A 17 -34.22 -3.23 7.45
N ILE A 18 -34.32 -2.82 8.73
CA ILE A 18 -33.77 -3.55 9.88
C ILE A 18 -34.87 -4.39 10.50
N ASP A 19 -34.59 -5.67 10.78
CA ASP A 19 -35.53 -6.52 11.48
C ASP A 19 -35.84 -5.96 12.88
N ARG A 20 -37.14 -5.85 13.19
CA ARG A 20 -37.65 -5.37 14.47
C ARG A 20 -37.00 -6.11 15.66
N LYS A 21 -36.80 -7.43 15.52
CA LYS A 21 -36.19 -8.28 16.57
C LYS A 21 -34.78 -7.83 16.90
N VAL A 22 -33.97 -7.49 15.89
CA VAL A 22 -32.57 -7.03 16.08
C VAL A 22 -32.54 -5.71 16.85
N ILE A 23 -33.52 -4.83 16.61
CA ILE A 23 -33.61 -3.54 17.34
C ILE A 23 -34.00 -3.79 18.79
N ILE A 24 -34.96 -4.69 19.04
CA ILE A 24 -35.42 -5.04 20.38
C ILE A 24 -34.31 -5.70 21.19
N GLU A 25 -33.62 -6.72 20.67
CA GLU A 25 -32.49 -7.39 21.34
C GLU A 25 -31.39 -6.42 21.72
N ALA A 26 -31.05 -5.52 20.81
CA ALA A 26 -30.04 -4.50 21.08
C ALA A 26 -30.47 -3.51 22.18
N LEU A 27 -31.75 -3.18 22.20
CA LEU A 27 -32.36 -2.32 23.21
C LEU A 27 -32.31 -3.00 24.60
N GLU A 28 -32.71 -4.27 24.69
CA GLU A 28 -32.67 -5.06 25.89
C GLU A 28 -31.24 -5.18 26.46
N GLN A 29 -30.27 -5.48 25.60
CA GLN A 29 -28.86 -5.57 26.01
C GLN A 29 -28.26 -4.23 26.50
N ALA A 30 -28.65 -3.14 25.89
CA ALA A 30 -28.17 -1.84 26.32
C ALA A 30 -28.78 -1.37 27.64
N VAL A 31 -30.07 -1.59 27.80
CA VAL A 31 -30.75 -1.33 29.07
C VAL A 31 -30.19 -2.23 30.18
N LEU A 32 -29.93 -3.50 29.87
CA LEU A 32 -29.26 -4.42 30.80
C LEU A 32 -27.89 -3.91 31.25
N THR A 33 -27.08 -3.43 30.29
CA THR A 33 -25.76 -2.88 30.60
C THR A 33 -25.84 -1.61 31.47
N ALA A 34 -26.80 -0.74 31.16
CA ALA A 34 -27.04 0.47 31.96
C ALA A 34 -27.57 0.14 33.37
N SER A 35 -28.41 -0.89 33.49
CA SER A 35 -28.97 -1.37 34.77
C SER A 35 -27.89 -1.96 35.66
N ARG A 36 -27.03 -2.79 35.11
CA ARG A 36 -25.87 -3.35 35.84
C ARG A 36 -24.93 -2.28 36.39
N LYS A 37 -24.76 -1.17 35.65
CA LYS A 37 -23.94 -0.04 36.11
C LYS A 37 -24.60 0.72 37.27
N LYS A 38 -25.95 0.74 37.37
CA LYS A 38 -26.69 1.45 38.40
C LYS A 38 -26.92 0.58 39.64
N TYR A 39 -27.28 -0.68 39.46
CA TYR A 39 -27.67 -1.59 40.56
C TYR A 39 -26.56 -2.55 40.99
N GLY A 40 -25.35 -2.47 40.34
CA GLY A 40 -24.24 -3.37 40.66
C GLY A 40 -24.28 -4.68 39.86
N HIS A 41 -23.20 -5.46 40.00
CA HIS A 41 -23.07 -6.76 39.31
C HIS A 41 -23.62 -7.96 40.12
N GLN A 42 -24.09 -7.74 41.35
CA GLN A 42 -24.48 -8.83 42.26
C GLN A 42 -25.92 -9.32 42.07
N GLY A 43 -26.78 -8.59 41.39
CA GLY A 43 -28.16 -9.01 41.12
C GLY A 43 -28.31 -9.62 39.74
N ASP A 44 -29.03 -10.73 39.62
CA ASP A 44 -29.46 -11.28 38.33
C ASP A 44 -30.59 -10.40 37.78
N ILE A 45 -30.25 -9.58 36.78
CA ILE A 45 -31.17 -8.62 36.17
C ILE A 45 -31.47 -9.09 34.75
N GLU A 46 -32.74 -9.25 34.44
CA GLU A 46 -33.25 -9.52 33.09
C GLU A 46 -34.03 -8.31 32.57
N VAL A 47 -33.90 -8.06 31.29
CA VAL A 47 -34.59 -6.98 30.60
C VAL A 47 -35.46 -7.59 29.51
N ARG A 48 -36.72 -7.24 29.45
CA ARG A 48 -37.66 -7.71 28.43
C ARG A 48 -38.43 -6.54 27.82
N TYR A 49 -38.60 -6.58 26.51
CA TYR A 49 -39.48 -5.65 25.84
C TYR A 49 -40.92 -6.16 25.87
N ASN A 50 -41.80 -5.40 26.51
CA ASN A 50 -43.24 -5.69 26.51
C ASN A 50 -43.88 -5.12 25.24
N GLU A 51 -44.35 -6.01 24.38
CA GLU A 51 -44.95 -5.61 23.09
C GLU A 51 -46.29 -4.90 23.25
N GLU A 52 -47.10 -5.27 24.26
CA GLU A 52 -48.42 -4.69 24.52
C GLU A 52 -48.31 -3.30 25.12
N ALA A 53 -47.42 -3.12 26.08
CA ALA A 53 -47.19 -1.81 26.70
C ALA A 53 -46.28 -0.93 25.83
N GLY A 54 -45.49 -1.52 24.93
CA GLY A 54 -44.49 -0.85 24.12
C GLY A 54 -43.34 -0.26 24.91
N GLU A 55 -43.03 -0.85 26.06
CA GLU A 55 -42.03 -0.38 27.02
C GLU A 55 -41.04 -1.49 27.39
N VAL A 56 -39.85 -1.07 27.84
CA VAL A 56 -38.84 -2.03 28.35
C VAL A 56 -39.05 -2.21 29.83
N GLU A 57 -39.21 -3.44 30.28
CA GLU A 57 -39.40 -3.85 31.66
C GLU A 57 -38.10 -4.47 32.18
N LEU A 58 -37.78 -4.13 33.45
CA LEU A 58 -36.64 -4.69 34.17
C LEU A 58 -37.17 -5.61 35.28
N PHE A 59 -36.59 -6.79 35.35
CA PHE A 59 -36.83 -7.76 36.40
C PHE A 59 -35.52 -8.05 37.11
N GLN A 60 -35.54 -7.97 38.43
CA GLN A 60 -34.47 -8.47 39.29
C GLN A 60 -34.87 -9.80 39.84
N PHE A 61 -34.11 -10.84 39.58
CA PHE A 61 -34.37 -12.15 40.12
C PHE A 61 -33.83 -12.21 41.56
N LYS A 62 -34.75 -12.45 42.50
CA LYS A 62 -34.47 -12.62 43.94
C LYS A 62 -34.79 -14.04 44.39
N GLN A 63 -33.95 -14.58 45.25
CA GLN A 63 -34.18 -15.89 45.81
C GLN A 63 -35.21 -15.77 46.93
N VAL A 64 -36.22 -16.64 46.94
CA VAL A 64 -37.25 -16.69 47.96
C VAL A 64 -36.72 -17.44 49.18
N VAL A 65 -36.73 -16.76 50.34
CA VAL A 65 -36.21 -17.28 51.59
C VAL A 65 -37.21 -17.04 52.74
N GLU A 66 -37.14 -17.84 53.80
CA GLU A 66 -37.99 -17.63 54.98
C GLU A 66 -37.53 -16.42 55.80
N GLU A 67 -36.20 -16.24 55.97
CA GLU A 67 -35.58 -15.06 56.60
C GLU A 67 -34.63 -14.36 55.62
N VAL A 68 -34.89 -13.07 55.35
CA VAL A 68 -34.12 -12.24 54.41
C VAL A 68 -32.83 -11.78 55.10
N SER A 69 -31.69 -12.24 54.63
CA SER A 69 -30.37 -11.80 55.07
C SER A 69 -29.83 -10.64 54.18
N ASP A 70 -30.14 -10.65 52.91
CA ASP A 70 -29.73 -9.63 51.93
C ASP A 70 -30.97 -9.17 51.11
N PRO A 71 -31.51 -7.98 51.38
CA PRO A 71 -32.69 -7.46 50.70
C PRO A 71 -32.50 -7.23 49.19
N ASP A 72 -31.25 -7.12 48.72
CA ASP A 72 -30.96 -6.91 47.30
C ASP A 72 -31.01 -8.21 46.49
N LEU A 73 -30.72 -9.37 47.15
CA LEU A 73 -30.66 -10.68 46.49
C LEU A 73 -31.79 -11.61 46.89
N GLN A 74 -32.49 -11.31 48.00
CA GLN A 74 -33.50 -12.18 48.61
C GLN A 74 -34.82 -11.46 48.76
N ILE A 75 -35.91 -12.24 48.77
CA ILE A 75 -37.27 -11.78 49.03
C ILE A 75 -37.94 -12.73 50.04
N SER A 76 -38.76 -12.21 50.98
CA SER A 76 -39.45 -13.03 51.95
C SER A 76 -40.56 -13.86 51.26
N LEU A 77 -40.84 -15.03 51.82
CA LEU A 77 -41.91 -15.91 51.29
C LEU A 77 -43.29 -15.23 51.29
N GLU A 78 -43.57 -14.35 52.26
CA GLU A 78 -44.83 -13.60 52.32
C GLU A 78 -44.95 -12.59 51.19
N GLU A 79 -43.91 -11.83 50.92
CA GLU A 79 -43.87 -10.88 49.79
C GLU A 79 -43.87 -11.60 48.45
N ALA A 80 -43.17 -12.73 48.33
CA ALA A 80 -43.11 -13.54 47.13
C ALA A 80 -44.50 -14.13 46.76
N LYS A 81 -45.24 -14.65 47.76
CA LYS A 81 -46.61 -15.16 47.60
C LYS A 81 -47.64 -14.08 47.25
N ALA A 82 -47.39 -12.84 47.59
CA ALA A 82 -48.21 -11.71 47.16
C ALA A 82 -48.05 -11.39 45.67
N LEU A 83 -46.92 -11.75 45.06
CA LEU A 83 -46.63 -11.56 43.63
C LEU A 83 -47.00 -12.79 42.81
N ASP A 84 -46.73 -13.99 43.32
CA ASP A 84 -47.07 -15.27 42.72
C ASP A 84 -47.44 -16.28 43.81
N SER A 85 -48.65 -16.80 43.73
CA SER A 85 -49.22 -17.70 44.76
C SER A 85 -48.62 -19.12 44.82
N GLU A 86 -47.90 -19.51 43.75
CA GLU A 86 -47.38 -20.89 43.61
C GLU A 86 -45.88 -20.99 44.02
N VAL A 87 -45.28 -19.93 44.53
CA VAL A 87 -43.84 -19.85 44.87
C VAL A 87 -43.50 -20.59 46.13
N GLU A 88 -42.42 -21.40 46.12
CA GLU A 88 -41.86 -22.13 47.25
C GLU A 88 -40.52 -21.54 47.73
N PRO A 89 -40.11 -21.78 48.97
CA PRO A 89 -38.81 -21.37 49.47
C PRO A 89 -37.67 -22.01 48.64
N GLY A 90 -36.75 -21.21 48.14
CA GLY A 90 -35.66 -21.62 47.25
C GLY A 90 -35.88 -21.27 45.81
N ASP A 91 -37.07 -20.88 45.39
CA ASP A 91 -37.36 -20.43 44.02
C ASP A 91 -36.74 -19.07 43.75
N SER A 92 -36.53 -18.79 42.43
CA SER A 92 -36.07 -17.50 41.95
C SER A 92 -37.22 -16.71 41.32
N LEU A 93 -37.61 -15.62 41.98
CA LEU A 93 -38.73 -14.79 41.56
C LEU A 93 -38.27 -13.50 40.93
N GLY A 94 -38.75 -13.21 39.71
CA GLY A 94 -38.50 -11.96 38.99
C GLY A 94 -39.35 -10.81 39.53
N VAL A 95 -38.75 -9.94 40.33
CA VAL A 95 -39.40 -8.74 40.89
C VAL A 95 -39.23 -7.57 39.91
N LYS A 96 -40.36 -7.01 39.45
CA LYS A 96 -40.32 -5.84 38.55
C LYS A 96 -39.76 -4.62 39.30
N LEU A 97 -38.66 -4.09 38.79
CA LEU A 97 -38.06 -2.87 39.34
C LEU A 97 -38.87 -1.64 38.95
N SER A 98 -39.18 -0.79 39.97
CA SER A 98 -40.00 0.39 39.77
C SER A 98 -39.37 1.46 38.83
N THR A 99 -40.20 2.14 38.06
CA THR A 99 -39.99 2.88 36.84
C THR A 99 -39.32 4.25 36.97
N ASP A 100 -38.38 4.48 37.86
CA ASP A 100 -37.53 5.68 37.78
C ASP A 100 -36.50 5.61 36.62
N PHE A 101 -36.56 4.51 35.85
CA PHE A 101 -35.72 4.24 34.68
C PHE A 101 -36.21 4.96 33.42
N GLY A 102 -37.40 5.59 33.42
CA GLY A 102 -38.06 6.12 32.24
C GLY A 102 -37.25 7.14 31.46
N ARG A 103 -36.52 8.05 32.11
CA ARG A 103 -35.70 9.06 31.40
C ARG A 103 -34.33 8.50 30.96
N ILE A 104 -33.68 7.72 31.83
CA ILE A 104 -32.37 7.14 31.52
C ILE A 104 -32.53 6.03 30.47
N GLY A 105 -33.57 5.19 30.62
CA GLY A 105 -33.93 4.15 29.67
C GLY A 105 -34.28 4.73 28.30
N ALA A 106 -35.06 5.79 28.21
CA ALA A 106 -35.42 6.43 26.95
C ALA A 106 -34.22 7.05 26.21
N GLN A 107 -33.28 7.65 26.95
CA GLN A 107 -32.05 8.18 26.36
C GLN A 107 -31.12 7.08 25.87
N THR A 108 -30.96 6.02 26.67
CA THR A 108 -30.17 4.84 26.31
C THR A 108 -30.79 4.13 25.11
N ALA A 109 -32.11 3.93 25.11
CA ALA A 109 -32.85 3.37 24.00
C ALA A 109 -32.63 4.15 22.69
N LYS A 110 -32.78 5.47 22.73
CA LYS A 110 -32.53 6.33 21.57
C LYS A 110 -31.11 6.18 21.05
N GLN A 111 -30.11 6.16 21.95
CA GLN A 111 -28.71 6.04 21.57
C GLN A 111 -28.40 4.69 20.92
N VAL A 112 -28.96 3.59 21.46
CA VAL A 112 -28.79 2.24 20.93
C VAL A 112 -29.49 2.05 19.59
N ILE A 113 -30.72 2.53 19.47
CA ILE A 113 -31.43 2.51 18.19
C ILE A 113 -30.61 3.26 17.14
N LEU A 114 -30.11 4.44 17.44
CA LEU A 114 -29.24 5.20 16.50
C LEU A 114 -27.94 4.47 16.17
N GLN A 115 -27.36 3.73 17.14
CA GLN A 115 -26.17 2.92 16.90
C GLN A 115 -26.50 1.73 15.99
N LYS A 116 -27.60 0.99 16.24
CA LYS A 116 -28.02 -0.14 15.41
C LYS A 116 -28.38 0.29 13.98
N VAL A 117 -29.05 1.43 13.83
CA VAL A 117 -29.31 2.02 12.51
C VAL A 117 -28.00 2.26 11.77
N ARG A 118 -27.00 2.86 12.43
CA ARG A 118 -25.71 3.12 11.80
C ARG A 118 -24.97 1.82 11.46
N GLU A 119 -25.04 0.79 12.29
CA GLU A 119 -24.46 -0.52 12.02
C GLU A 119 -25.11 -1.17 10.81
N ALA A 120 -26.44 -1.18 10.74
CA ALA A 120 -27.18 -1.73 9.61
C ALA A 120 -26.95 -0.93 8.30
N GLU A 121 -26.90 0.39 8.36
CA GLU A 121 -26.52 1.23 7.21
C GLU A 121 -25.12 0.89 6.71
N ARG A 122 -24.16 0.63 7.62
CA ARG A 122 -22.82 0.20 7.27
C ARG A 122 -22.77 -1.18 6.64
N ASP A 123 -23.52 -2.14 7.20
CA ASP A 123 -23.61 -3.48 6.64
C ASP A 123 -24.25 -3.47 5.24
N ASN A 124 -25.26 -2.64 5.03
CA ASN A 124 -25.88 -2.44 3.71
C ASN A 124 -24.88 -1.84 2.72
N VAL A 125 -24.17 -0.78 3.09
CA VAL A 125 -23.12 -0.18 2.24
C VAL A 125 -22.02 -1.20 1.93
N TYR A 126 -21.53 -1.92 2.92
CA TYR A 126 -20.54 -2.97 2.70
C TYR A 126 -21.03 -4.04 1.72
N ASN A 127 -22.23 -4.56 1.91
CA ASN A 127 -22.81 -5.59 1.05
C ASN A 127 -23.05 -5.10 -0.39
N GLU A 128 -23.42 -3.82 -0.57
CA GLU A 128 -23.60 -3.21 -1.89
C GLU A 128 -22.27 -3.06 -2.65
N PHE A 129 -21.18 -2.74 -1.95
CA PHE A 129 -19.91 -2.36 -2.59
C PHE A 129 -18.83 -3.43 -2.52
N LYS A 130 -18.91 -4.46 -1.64
CA LYS A 130 -17.86 -5.50 -1.47
C LYS A 130 -17.45 -6.19 -2.77
N ASP A 131 -18.43 -6.48 -3.64
CA ASP A 131 -18.23 -7.18 -4.90
C ASP A 131 -17.93 -6.21 -6.07
N ARG A 132 -17.94 -4.91 -5.79
CA ARG A 132 -17.66 -3.85 -6.77
C ARG A 132 -16.25 -3.27 -6.62
N LYS A 133 -15.38 -3.92 -5.83
CA LYS A 133 -13.97 -3.59 -5.79
C LYS A 133 -13.36 -3.74 -7.18
N GLY A 134 -12.69 -2.70 -7.64
CA GLY A 134 -12.17 -2.68 -9.00
C GLY A 134 -13.07 -1.98 -10.03
N ASP A 135 -14.27 -1.57 -9.66
CA ASP A 135 -15.17 -0.86 -10.55
C ASP A 135 -14.88 0.65 -10.61
N LEU A 136 -15.32 1.24 -11.72
CA LEU A 136 -15.37 2.69 -11.90
C LEU A 136 -16.73 3.21 -11.41
N VAL A 137 -16.69 4.23 -10.55
CA VAL A 137 -17.90 4.88 -10.03
C VAL A 137 -17.87 6.39 -10.26
N SER A 138 -19.06 6.94 -10.44
CA SER A 138 -19.28 8.39 -10.43
C SER A 138 -19.65 8.81 -9.02
N ALA A 139 -18.93 9.78 -8.48
CA ALA A 139 -19.10 10.28 -7.13
C ALA A 139 -19.21 11.81 -7.14
N THR A 140 -19.94 12.37 -6.15
CA THR A 140 -20.09 13.82 -5.98
C THR A 140 -19.32 14.26 -4.74
N VAL A 141 -18.47 15.27 -4.89
CA VAL A 141 -17.67 15.81 -3.79
C VAL A 141 -18.58 16.51 -2.79
N GLN A 142 -18.49 16.11 -1.52
CA GLN A 142 -19.28 16.67 -0.43
C GLN A 142 -18.48 17.70 0.39
N ARG A 143 -17.29 17.30 0.83
CA ARG A 143 -16.41 18.11 1.66
C ARG A 143 -14.95 17.69 1.55
N MET A 144 -14.07 18.54 2.00
CA MET A 144 -12.65 18.25 2.16
C MET A 144 -12.27 18.40 3.64
N GLU A 145 -11.62 17.39 4.20
CA GLU A 145 -11.15 17.41 5.58
C GLU A 145 -9.73 16.83 5.67
N ARG A 146 -8.80 17.57 6.22
CA ARG A 146 -7.39 17.16 6.42
C ARG A 146 -6.74 16.60 5.15
N GLY A 147 -7.02 17.21 4.00
CA GLY A 147 -6.50 16.79 2.69
C GLY A 147 -7.26 15.64 2.03
N ASN A 148 -8.12 14.92 2.74
CA ASN A 148 -8.98 13.89 2.16
C ASN A 148 -10.24 14.49 1.56
N VAL A 149 -10.68 13.95 0.43
CA VAL A 149 -11.93 14.35 -0.23
C VAL A 149 -13.01 13.31 0.10
N TYR A 150 -14.07 13.77 0.75
CA TYR A 150 -15.24 12.96 1.04
C TYR A 150 -16.27 13.14 -0.06
N VAL A 151 -16.73 12.04 -0.61
CA VAL A 151 -17.64 12.02 -1.75
C VAL A 151 -18.85 11.12 -1.48
N THR A 152 -19.92 11.31 -2.23
CA THR A 152 -21.12 10.47 -2.16
C THR A 152 -21.27 9.66 -3.44
N ILE A 153 -21.47 8.34 -3.30
CA ILE A 153 -21.79 7.39 -4.37
C ILE A 153 -23.22 6.90 -4.09
N GLY A 154 -24.21 7.43 -4.81
CA GLY A 154 -25.61 7.15 -4.48
C GLY A 154 -25.96 7.62 -3.06
N ARG A 155 -26.14 6.69 -2.12
CA ARG A 155 -26.40 6.97 -0.70
C ARG A 155 -25.19 6.74 0.20
N ALA A 156 -24.15 6.11 -0.31
CA ALA A 156 -22.97 5.76 0.46
C ALA A 156 -21.93 6.90 0.48
N GLU A 157 -21.33 7.14 1.63
CA GLU A 157 -20.17 8.01 1.76
C GLU A 157 -18.89 7.23 1.44
N ALA A 158 -18.03 7.81 0.63
CA ALA A 158 -16.73 7.26 0.25
C ALA A 158 -15.63 8.30 0.48
N VAL A 159 -14.38 7.84 0.55
CA VAL A 159 -13.23 8.71 0.77
C VAL A 159 -12.17 8.52 -0.31
N LEU A 160 -11.71 9.63 -0.87
CA LEU A 160 -10.55 9.74 -1.73
C LEU A 160 -9.41 10.34 -0.90
N GLN A 161 -8.52 9.49 -0.40
CA GLN A 161 -7.40 9.88 0.45
C GLN A 161 -6.40 10.73 -0.33
N THR A 162 -5.64 11.60 0.36
CA THR A 162 -4.64 12.50 -0.25
C THR A 162 -3.67 11.77 -1.18
N LYS A 163 -3.18 10.59 -0.79
CA LYS A 163 -2.25 9.76 -1.58
C LYS A 163 -2.89 9.16 -2.85
N GLU A 164 -4.21 9.10 -2.91
CA GLU A 164 -4.98 8.55 -4.01
C GLU A 164 -5.55 9.63 -4.94
N GLN A 165 -5.24 10.91 -4.66
CA GLN A 165 -5.60 12.05 -5.50
C GLN A 165 -4.55 12.31 -6.56
N ILE A 166 -4.96 12.79 -7.72
CA ILE A 166 -4.01 13.21 -8.78
C ILE A 166 -3.34 14.51 -8.34
N PRO A 167 -2.01 14.61 -8.34
CA PRO A 167 -1.31 15.84 -8.01
C PRO A 167 -1.79 17.02 -8.86
N GLY A 168 -2.05 18.16 -8.21
CA GLY A 168 -2.52 19.36 -8.90
C GLY A 168 -4.02 19.38 -9.29
N GLU A 169 -4.77 18.32 -8.98
CA GLU A 169 -6.21 18.30 -9.18
C GLU A 169 -6.92 19.04 -8.04
N VAL A 170 -7.81 19.97 -8.40
CA VAL A 170 -8.60 20.75 -7.43
C VAL A 170 -10.01 20.18 -7.39
N TYR A 171 -10.47 19.82 -6.20
CA TYR A 171 -11.80 19.29 -5.95
C TYR A 171 -12.65 20.39 -5.27
N ARG A 172 -13.83 20.64 -5.78
CA ARG A 172 -14.78 21.61 -5.20
C ARG A 172 -16.04 20.88 -4.77
N GLN A 173 -16.68 21.37 -3.73
CA GLN A 173 -17.97 20.83 -3.30
C GLN A 173 -18.98 20.89 -4.45
N GLY A 174 -19.67 19.79 -4.69
CA GLY A 174 -20.61 19.61 -5.79
C GLY A 174 -20.00 19.08 -7.09
N ASP A 175 -18.68 19.04 -7.22
CA ASP A 175 -18.05 18.48 -8.41
C ASP A 175 -18.37 16.98 -8.55
N ARG A 176 -18.66 16.55 -9.78
CA ARG A 176 -18.78 15.15 -10.14
C ARG A 176 -17.43 14.64 -10.60
N ILE A 177 -16.95 13.57 -9.98
CA ILE A 177 -15.70 12.92 -10.31
C ILE A 177 -15.93 11.44 -10.56
N ARG A 178 -15.16 10.86 -11.48
CA ARG A 178 -15.05 9.41 -11.64
C ARG A 178 -13.89 8.92 -10.78
N ALA A 179 -14.06 7.79 -10.11
CA ALA A 179 -13.01 7.20 -9.29
C ALA A 179 -13.11 5.67 -9.32
N TYR A 180 -11.99 5.03 -9.03
CA TYR A 180 -11.86 3.58 -8.95
C TYR A 180 -12.07 3.13 -7.50
N ILE A 181 -12.88 2.11 -7.27
CA ILE A 181 -13.05 1.53 -5.94
C ILE A 181 -11.78 0.72 -5.62
N LEU A 182 -10.95 1.28 -4.76
CA LEU A 182 -9.70 0.67 -4.35
C LEU A 182 -9.92 -0.44 -3.34
N ASP A 183 -10.74 -0.17 -2.32
CA ASP A 183 -11.03 -1.11 -1.24
C ASP A 183 -12.36 -0.81 -0.57
N VAL A 184 -12.95 -1.83 0.08
CA VAL A 184 -14.18 -1.71 0.85
C VAL A 184 -13.97 -2.40 2.19
N GLN A 185 -14.08 -1.67 3.29
CA GLN A 185 -13.77 -2.16 4.64
C GLN A 185 -15.00 -2.16 5.53
N LYS A 186 -15.25 -3.26 6.24
CA LYS A 186 -16.43 -3.44 7.09
C LYS A 186 -16.36 -2.64 8.40
N ASN A 187 -15.20 -2.62 9.05
CA ASN A 187 -15.04 -2.17 10.44
C ASN A 187 -14.35 -0.81 10.60
N THR A 188 -14.71 0.19 9.81
CA THR A 188 -14.15 1.54 9.92
C THR A 188 -15.02 2.45 10.78
N LYS A 189 -14.39 3.39 11.51
CA LYS A 189 -15.13 4.46 12.23
C LYS A 189 -15.63 5.57 11.30
N GLY A 190 -15.25 5.55 10.02
CA GLY A 190 -15.56 6.51 8.97
C GLY A 190 -16.17 5.85 7.73
N PRO A 191 -15.98 6.43 6.53
CA PRO A 191 -16.41 5.84 5.27
C PRO A 191 -15.81 4.46 5.05
N GLN A 192 -16.59 3.55 4.47
CA GLN A 192 -16.18 2.17 4.20
C GLN A 192 -15.60 1.97 2.81
N VAL A 193 -15.97 2.83 1.86
CA VAL A 193 -15.54 2.76 0.47
C VAL A 193 -14.35 3.69 0.27
N PHE A 194 -13.22 3.11 -0.11
CA PHE A 194 -11.98 3.84 -0.42
C PHE A 194 -11.82 3.94 -1.93
N LEU A 195 -11.62 5.16 -2.39
CA LEU A 195 -11.48 5.47 -3.80
C LEU A 195 -10.05 5.82 -4.17
N SER A 196 -9.70 5.59 -5.43
CA SER A 196 -8.43 6.00 -6.01
C SER A 196 -8.62 6.63 -7.40
N ARG A 197 -7.86 7.68 -7.67
CA ARG A 197 -7.67 8.25 -9.01
C ARG A 197 -6.24 8.07 -9.51
N THR A 198 -5.33 7.56 -8.66
CA THR A 198 -3.93 7.28 -8.98
C THR A 198 -3.70 5.85 -9.46
N HIS A 199 -4.52 4.89 -9.02
CA HIS A 199 -4.36 3.48 -9.33
C HIS A 199 -4.38 3.19 -10.85
N PRO A 200 -3.50 2.31 -11.39
CA PRO A 200 -3.52 1.93 -12.80
C PRO A 200 -4.86 1.38 -13.28
N GLY A 201 -5.57 0.62 -12.45
CA GLY A 201 -6.91 0.11 -12.74
C GLY A 201 -7.94 1.17 -13.08
N PHE A 202 -7.78 2.40 -12.56
CA PHE A 202 -8.62 3.54 -12.95
C PHE A 202 -8.50 3.82 -14.45
N LEU A 203 -7.28 3.81 -14.98
CA LEU A 203 -7.01 4.01 -16.40
C LEU A 203 -7.59 2.87 -17.23
N MET A 204 -7.37 1.63 -16.80
CA MET A 204 -7.86 0.43 -17.51
C MET A 204 -9.39 0.46 -17.63
N LYS A 205 -10.09 0.79 -16.53
CA LYS A 205 -11.57 0.90 -16.53
C LYS A 205 -12.09 2.08 -17.35
N LEU A 206 -11.36 3.17 -17.47
CA LEU A 206 -11.71 4.25 -18.39
C LEU A 206 -11.65 3.80 -19.84
N PHE A 207 -10.60 3.05 -20.23
CA PHE A 207 -10.50 2.49 -21.57
C PHE A 207 -11.59 1.44 -21.84
N GLU A 208 -11.91 0.59 -20.87
CA GLU A 208 -13.02 -0.38 -20.98
C GLU A 208 -14.37 0.31 -21.26
N LEU A 209 -14.57 1.50 -20.69
CA LEU A 209 -15.77 2.29 -20.92
C LEU A 209 -15.81 2.97 -22.32
N GLU A 210 -14.65 3.45 -22.80
CA GLU A 210 -14.57 4.24 -24.04
C GLU A 210 -14.32 3.38 -25.30
N VAL A 211 -13.85 2.13 -25.12
CA VAL A 211 -13.44 1.23 -26.21
C VAL A 211 -14.32 -0.03 -26.18
N PRO A 212 -15.34 -0.15 -27.04
CA PRO A 212 -16.25 -1.30 -27.06
C PRO A 212 -15.54 -2.64 -27.24
N GLU A 213 -14.48 -2.67 -28.07
CA GLU A 213 -13.69 -3.87 -28.35
C GLU A 213 -12.98 -4.41 -27.09
N ILE A 214 -12.75 -3.56 -26.07
CA ILE A 214 -12.23 -3.98 -24.77
C ILE A 214 -13.37 -4.57 -23.93
N SER A 215 -14.53 -3.94 -23.90
CA SER A 215 -15.69 -4.44 -23.14
C SER A 215 -16.23 -5.75 -23.70
N GLU A 216 -16.11 -5.97 -24.99
CA GLU A 216 -16.46 -7.22 -25.69
C GLU A 216 -15.39 -8.31 -25.52
N GLY A 217 -14.20 -7.97 -24.98
CA GLY A 217 -13.12 -8.91 -24.73
C GLY A 217 -12.26 -9.25 -25.94
N VAL A 218 -12.49 -8.62 -27.11
CA VAL A 218 -11.65 -8.75 -28.32
C VAL A 218 -10.25 -8.19 -28.06
N ILE A 219 -10.18 -7.02 -27.43
CA ILE A 219 -8.94 -6.38 -27.01
C ILE A 219 -8.78 -6.50 -25.50
N LYS A 220 -7.60 -6.84 -25.06
CA LYS A 220 -7.24 -6.92 -23.63
C LYS A 220 -6.16 -5.92 -23.27
N ILE A 221 -6.33 -5.17 -22.20
CA ILE A 221 -5.26 -4.41 -21.58
C ILE A 221 -4.48 -5.37 -20.68
N VAL A 222 -3.25 -5.69 -21.07
CA VAL A 222 -2.41 -6.65 -20.35
C VAL A 222 -1.82 -6.02 -19.10
N ASN A 223 -1.31 -4.79 -19.21
CA ASN A 223 -0.72 -4.07 -18.09
C ASN A 223 -0.84 -2.54 -18.28
N ALA A 224 -0.72 -1.81 -17.18
CA ALA A 224 -0.70 -0.35 -17.17
C ALA A 224 0.31 0.17 -16.15
N ALA A 225 1.18 1.07 -16.59
CA ALA A 225 2.12 1.80 -15.75
C ALA A 225 1.80 3.28 -15.78
N ARG A 226 1.84 3.94 -14.61
CA ARG A 226 1.33 5.28 -14.49
C ARG A 226 2.15 6.14 -13.54
N GLU A 227 2.36 7.39 -13.93
CA GLU A 227 2.72 8.50 -13.07
C GLU A 227 1.55 9.48 -13.09
N PRO A 228 0.72 9.48 -12.01
CA PRO A 228 -0.54 10.21 -11.99
C PRO A 228 -0.38 11.69 -12.28
N GLY A 229 -1.16 12.20 -13.24
CA GLY A 229 -1.15 13.59 -13.64
C GLY A 229 -0.07 13.96 -14.67
N GLU A 230 0.90 13.10 -14.96
CA GLU A 230 1.98 13.37 -15.92
C GLU A 230 1.89 12.48 -17.17
N ARG A 231 2.13 11.18 -17.01
CA ARG A 231 2.17 10.22 -18.12
C ARG A 231 1.78 8.82 -17.69
N ALA A 232 1.18 8.08 -18.60
CA ALA A 232 0.87 6.67 -18.43
C ALA A 232 1.24 5.88 -19.70
N LYS A 233 1.50 4.59 -19.51
CA LYS A 233 1.66 3.62 -20.60
C LYS A 233 0.71 2.46 -20.36
N ILE A 234 0.00 2.04 -21.41
CA ILE A 234 -0.81 0.83 -21.39
C ILE A 234 -0.34 -0.13 -22.46
N SER A 235 -0.31 -1.41 -22.17
CA SER A 235 -0.06 -2.46 -23.14
C SER A 235 -1.34 -3.18 -23.51
N VAL A 236 -1.59 -3.29 -24.80
CA VAL A 236 -2.81 -3.84 -25.36
C VAL A 236 -2.50 -5.01 -26.29
N TYR A 237 -3.39 -6.00 -26.27
CA TYR A 237 -3.30 -7.20 -27.10
C TYR A 237 -4.67 -7.49 -27.70
N SER A 238 -4.73 -7.87 -28.95
CA SER A 238 -5.96 -8.34 -29.61
C SER A 238 -5.96 -9.87 -29.73
N SER A 239 -7.08 -10.48 -29.39
CA SER A 239 -7.33 -11.91 -29.62
C SER A 239 -7.61 -12.19 -31.09
N ASP A 240 -8.11 -11.20 -31.81
CA ASP A 240 -8.40 -11.25 -33.25
C ASP A 240 -7.22 -10.61 -34.03
N ARG A 241 -6.71 -11.32 -35.03
CA ARG A 241 -5.58 -10.87 -35.86
C ARG A 241 -5.95 -9.75 -36.81
N ASP A 242 -7.22 -9.60 -37.15
CA ASP A 242 -7.71 -8.57 -38.06
C ASP A 242 -8.01 -7.24 -37.35
N VAL A 243 -7.92 -7.22 -36.02
CA VAL A 243 -8.16 -6.02 -35.21
C VAL A 243 -6.83 -5.43 -34.70
N ASP A 244 -6.52 -4.22 -35.14
CA ASP A 244 -5.38 -3.46 -34.57
C ASP A 244 -5.74 -2.94 -33.17
N PRO A 245 -5.11 -3.48 -32.09
CA PRO A 245 -5.45 -3.09 -30.72
C PRO A 245 -5.07 -1.65 -30.39
N VAL A 246 -4.01 -1.11 -31.03
CA VAL A 246 -3.55 0.27 -30.79
C VAL A 246 -4.51 1.24 -31.48
N GLY A 247 -4.81 0.99 -32.75
CA GLY A 247 -5.73 1.82 -33.53
C GLY A 247 -7.13 1.90 -32.93
N ALA A 248 -7.66 0.77 -32.45
CA ALA A 248 -8.96 0.71 -31.79
C ALA A 248 -8.99 1.54 -30.48
N CYS A 249 -7.94 1.46 -29.66
CA CYS A 249 -7.84 2.25 -28.42
C CYS A 249 -7.62 3.75 -28.68
N VAL A 250 -6.91 4.11 -29.75
CA VAL A 250 -6.71 5.51 -30.15
C VAL A 250 -8.03 6.09 -30.69
N GLY A 251 -8.74 5.32 -31.52
CA GLY A 251 -9.97 5.75 -32.18
C GLY A 251 -9.73 6.72 -33.32
N MET A 252 -10.79 7.07 -34.04
CA MET A 252 -10.70 7.99 -35.18
C MET A 252 -10.13 9.34 -34.76
N ARG A 253 -8.99 9.74 -35.37
CA ARG A 253 -8.26 10.99 -35.04
C ARG A 253 -7.93 11.14 -33.54
N GLY A 254 -7.83 10.04 -32.82
CA GLY A 254 -7.52 10.07 -31.38
C GLY A 254 -8.72 10.36 -30.47
N SER A 255 -9.96 10.28 -30.97
CA SER A 255 -11.15 10.66 -30.20
C SER A 255 -11.31 9.88 -28.90
N ARG A 256 -11.10 8.54 -28.93
CA ARG A 256 -11.28 7.70 -27.75
C ARG A 256 -10.20 7.97 -26.68
N VAL A 257 -8.93 7.99 -27.08
CA VAL A 257 -7.85 8.30 -26.13
C VAL A 257 -7.98 9.73 -25.59
N GLN A 258 -8.48 10.68 -26.39
CA GLN A 258 -8.69 12.05 -25.96
C GLN A 258 -9.78 12.17 -24.90
N SER A 259 -10.87 11.39 -24.98
CA SER A 259 -11.90 11.32 -23.94
C SER A 259 -11.30 10.85 -22.60
N VAL A 260 -10.46 9.81 -22.63
CA VAL A 260 -9.75 9.32 -21.44
C VAL A 260 -8.78 10.38 -20.89
N VAL A 261 -8.03 11.06 -21.75
CA VAL A 261 -7.09 12.13 -21.38
C VAL A 261 -7.83 13.32 -20.73
N GLN A 262 -8.99 13.71 -21.25
CA GLN A 262 -9.79 14.82 -20.70
C GLN A 262 -10.31 14.51 -19.29
N GLU A 263 -10.80 13.29 -19.04
CA GLU A 263 -11.23 12.86 -17.68
C GLU A 263 -10.10 13.00 -16.64
N ARG A 264 -8.84 12.96 -17.09
CA ARG A 264 -7.63 12.94 -16.26
C ARG A 264 -6.81 14.23 -16.37
N ARG A 265 -7.45 15.31 -16.81
CA ARG A 265 -6.87 16.65 -16.92
C ARG A 265 -5.55 16.75 -17.70
N GLY A 266 -5.41 15.97 -18.78
CA GLY A 266 -4.30 16.09 -19.71
C GLY A 266 -3.11 15.17 -19.46
N GLU A 267 -3.23 14.14 -18.62
CA GLU A 267 -2.22 13.10 -18.48
C GLU A 267 -1.99 12.40 -19.82
N ARG A 268 -0.74 12.40 -20.30
CA ARG A 268 -0.38 11.79 -21.59
C ARG A 268 -0.45 10.27 -21.50
N ILE A 269 -1.02 9.62 -22.52
CA ILE A 269 -1.17 8.17 -22.54
C ILE A 269 -0.47 7.62 -23.79
N ASP A 270 0.48 6.71 -23.57
CA ASP A 270 1.11 5.92 -24.61
C ASP A 270 0.45 4.55 -24.68
N ILE A 271 -0.08 4.19 -25.85
CA ILE A 271 -0.71 2.89 -26.09
C ILE A 271 0.30 2.02 -26.85
N ILE A 272 0.63 0.87 -26.29
CA ILE A 272 1.76 0.04 -26.70
C ILE A 272 1.23 -1.35 -27.06
N PRO A 273 1.58 -1.91 -28.23
CA PRO A 273 1.25 -3.29 -28.54
C PRO A 273 2.04 -4.24 -27.63
N TRP A 274 1.32 -5.09 -26.92
CA TRP A 274 1.93 -6.15 -26.12
C TRP A 274 2.58 -7.22 -27.00
N SER A 275 3.66 -7.79 -26.55
CA SER A 275 4.33 -8.93 -27.20
C SER A 275 4.71 -9.99 -26.17
N GLN A 276 4.62 -11.26 -26.57
CA GLN A 276 5.12 -12.36 -25.74
C GLN A 276 6.65 -12.37 -25.67
N ASP A 277 7.32 -11.90 -26.72
CA ASP A 277 8.76 -11.69 -26.76
C ASP A 277 9.15 -10.50 -25.88
N PRO A 278 9.94 -10.71 -24.80
CA PRO A 278 10.34 -9.66 -23.87
C PRO A 278 11.12 -8.53 -24.55
N ILE A 279 11.98 -8.86 -25.51
CA ILE A 279 12.81 -7.90 -26.25
C ILE A 279 11.92 -6.97 -27.05
N LYS A 280 11.00 -7.55 -27.83
CA LYS A 280 10.06 -6.78 -28.64
C LYS A 280 9.13 -5.93 -27.76
N TYR A 281 8.71 -6.46 -26.61
CA TYR A 281 7.85 -5.74 -25.69
C TYR A 281 8.55 -4.53 -25.06
N VAL A 282 9.82 -4.65 -24.66
CA VAL A 282 10.61 -3.52 -24.15
C VAL A 282 10.88 -2.49 -25.24
N CYS A 283 11.20 -2.92 -26.47
CA CYS A 283 11.35 -2.02 -27.60
C CYS A 283 10.09 -1.18 -27.85
N ASN A 284 8.92 -1.83 -27.80
CA ASN A 284 7.64 -1.13 -27.91
C ASN A 284 7.41 -0.17 -26.74
N ALA A 285 7.76 -0.62 -25.51
CA ALA A 285 7.55 0.16 -24.28
C ALA A 285 8.43 1.43 -24.21
N LEU A 286 9.59 1.43 -24.85
CA LEU A 286 10.50 2.58 -24.89
C LEU A 286 10.23 3.53 -26.05
N ALA A 287 9.27 3.20 -26.94
CA ALA A 287 8.88 4.11 -28.02
C ALA A 287 8.61 5.54 -27.48
N PRO A 288 8.94 6.60 -28.26
CA PRO A 288 9.34 6.62 -29.66
C PRO A 288 10.86 6.47 -29.93
N ALA A 289 11.69 6.16 -28.91
CA ALA A 289 13.12 5.96 -29.08
C ALA A 289 13.41 4.76 -29.99
N LYS A 290 14.38 4.91 -30.88
CA LYS A 290 14.88 3.83 -31.73
C LYS A 290 15.98 3.07 -30.97
N ILE A 291 15.80 1.77 -30.84
CA ILE A 291 16.73 0.90 -30.13
C ILE A 291 17.63 0.22 -31.16
N SER A 292 18.94 0.26 -30.93
CA SER A 292 19.95 -0.34 -31.81
C SER A 292 20.18 -1.81 -31.46
N ARG A 293 20.31 -2.11 -30.17
CA ARG A 293 20.60 -3.46 -29.67
C ARG A 293 19.98 -3.67 -28.28
N VAL A 294 19.64 -4.92 -27.96
CA VAL A 294 19.14 -5.31 -26.65
C VAL A 294 19.89 -6.55 -26.20
N GLU A 295 20.35 -6.55 -24.97
CA GLU A 295 20.94 -7.70 -24.29
C GLU A 295 20.01 -8.08 -23.14
N TYR A 296 19.45 -9.30 -23.15
CA TYR A 296 18.50 -9.78 -22.16
C TYR A 296 19.12 -10.89 -21.31
N GLU A 297 19.15 -10.66 -20.01
CA GLU A 297 19.61 -11.60 -19.01
C GLU A 297 18.39 -12.16 -18.28
N GLU A 298 18.02 -13.41 -18.62
CA GLU A 298 16.79 -14.02 -18.17
C GLU A 298 16.80 -14.29 -16.65
N GLU A 299 17.93 -14.74 -16.10
CA GLU A 299 18.07 -15.09 -14.68
C GLU A 299 17.77 -13.91 -13.75
N ASN A 300 18.27 -12.72 -14.08
CA ASN A 300 18.11 -11.51 -13.29
C ASN A 300 16.91 -10.66 -13.74
N ARG A 301 16.19 -11.08 -14.80
CA ARG A 301 15.12 -10.29 -15.43
C ARG A 301 15.59 -8.88 -15.78
N HIS A 302 16.83 -8.79 -16.20
CA HIS A 302 17.53 -7.54 -16.52
C HIS A 302 17.70 -7.41 -18.03
N MET A 303 17.58 -6.17 -18.50
CA MET A 303 17.66 -5.85 -19.92
C MET A 303 18.51 -4.61 -20.15
N ASP A 304 19.65 -4.76 -20.79
CA ASP A 304 20.49 -3.69 -21.28
C ASP A 304 20.02 -3.26 -22.67
N VAL A 305 19.60 -2.02 -22.78
CA VAL A 305 19.10 -1.43 -24.02
C VAL A 305 20.12 -0.44 -24.53
N ILE A 306 20.65 -0.72 -25.71
CA ILE A 306 21.66 0.11 -26.37
C ILE A 306 20.98 0.96 -27.45
N VAL A 307 21.21 2.25 -27.37
CA VAL A 307 20.62 3.24 -28.28
C VAL A 307 21.71 4.15 -28.89
N ALA A 308 21.47 4.68 -30.05
CA ALA A 308 22.32 5.73 -30.62
C ALA A 308 22.35 6.95 -29.68
N ASP A 309 23.45 7.69 -29.68
CA ASP A 309 23.65 8.79 -28.72
C ASP A 309 22.58 9.89 -28.83
N ASP A 310 22.07 10.16 -30.04
CA ASP A 310 20.96 11.08 -30.26
C ASP A 310 19.63 10.60 -29.73
N GLN A 311 19.44 9.28 -29.55
CA GLN A 311 18.22 8.66 -29.02
C GLN A 311 18.25 8.48 -27.46
N LEU A 312 19.43 8.62 -26.85
CA LEU A 312 19.61 8.35 -25.42
C LEU A 312 18.65 9.18 -24.56
N SER A 313 18.59 10.49 -24.80
CA SER A 313 17.69 11.38 -24.04
C SER A 313 16.21 11.04 -24.23
N LEU A 314 15.83 10.56 -25.41
CA LEU A 314 14.46 10.15 -25.71
C LEU A 314 14.10 8.82 -25.05
N ALA A 315 15.02 7.86 -25.06
CA ALA A 315 14.86 6.55 -24.43
C ALA A 315 14.71 6.67 -22.91
N ILE A 316 15.55 7.46 -22.26
CA ILE A 316 15.49 7.73 -20.83
C ILE A 316 14.24 8.56 -20.51
N GLY A 317 13.95 9.58 -21.30
CA GLY A 317 12.87 10.54 -21.08
C GLY A 317 13.19 11.55 -19.98
N LYS A 318 12.33 12.57 -19.82
CA LYS A 318 12.48 13.61 -18.82
C LYS A 318 12.51 12.99 -17.41
N ARG A 319 13.59 13.22 -16.65
CA ARG A 319 13.79 12.66 -15.29
C ARG A 319 13.70 11.13 -15.24
N GLY A 320 14.04 10.42 -16.30
CA GLY A 320 13.95 8.96 -16.36
C GLY A 320 12.52 8.42 -16.49
N GLN A 321 11.54 9.24 -16.85
CA GLN A 321 10.12 8.86 -16.88
C GLN A 321 9.84 7.76 -17.89
N ASN A 322 10.44 7.80 -19.08
CA ASN A 322 10.15 6.81 -20.13
C ASN A 322 10.65 5.42 -19.76
N VAL A 323 11.90 5.31 -19.26
CA VAL A 323 12.47 4.04 -18.82
C VAL A 323 11.76 3.51 -17.56
N ARG A 324 11.45 4.38 -16.59
CA ARG A 324 10.74 3.97 -15.36
C ARG A 324 9.33 3.45 -15.62
N LEU A 325 8.58 4.10 -16.52
CA LEU A 325 7.28 3.60 -16.97
C LEU A 325 7.40 2.32 -17.79
N GLY A 326 8.42 2.23 -18.67
CA GLY A 326 8.72 1.01 -19.43
C GLY A 326 9.03 -0.17 -18.51
N SER A 327 9.89 0.03 -17.53
CA SER A 327 10.25 -1.00 -16.53
C SER A 327 9.03 -1.45 -15.70
N LYS A 328 8.19 -0.51 -15.23
CA LYS A 328 6.94 -0.84 -14.51
C LYS A 328 5.94 -1.58 -15.39
N LEU A 329 5.85 -1.22 -16.68
CA LEU A 329 4.92 -1.83 -17.61
C LEU A 329 5.31 -3.26 -17.97
N THR A 330 6.59 -3.51 -18.21
CA THR A 330 7.12 -4.81 -18.63
C THR A 330 7.43 -5.73 -17.45
N GLY A 331 7.65 -5.15 -16.24
CA GLY A 331 8.10 -5.87 -15.05
C GLY A 331 9.56 -6.30 -15.13
N LEU A 332 10.34 -5.72 -16.05
CA LEU A 332 11.77 -5.98 -16.24
C LEU A 332 12.59 -4.80 -15.73
N LYS A 333 13.79 -5.06 -15.25
CA LYS A 333 14.76 -4.02 -14.95
C LYS A 333 15.43 -3.61 -16.26
N ILE A 334 15.31 -2.33 -16.61
CA ILE A 334 15.80 -1.81 -17.90
C ILE A 334 16.90 -0.78 -17.59
N ASP A 335 18.09 -1.01 -18.12
CA ASP A 335 19.18 -0.06 -18.13
C ASP A 335 19.44 0.42 -19.57
N ILE A 336 19.63 1.73 -19.76
CA ILE A 336 19.82 2.32 -21.07
C ILE A 336 21.25 2.83 -21.19
N LYS A 337 21.95 2.40 -22.24
CA LYS A 337 23.33 2.77 -22.54
C LYS A 337 23.41 3.34 -23.97
N SER A 338 24.29 4.32 -24.19
CA SER A 338 24.58 4.78 -25.55
C SER A 338 25.60 3.89 -26.22
N GLU A 339 25.58 3.86 -27.57
CA GLU A 339 26.56 3.14 -28.38
C GLU A 339 27.99 3.58 -28.04
N SER A 340 28.26 4.88 -27.98
CA SER A 340 29.58 5.41 -27.62
C SER A 340 30.02 4.97 -26.19
N LYS A 341 29.09 4.83 -25.24
CA LYS A 341 29.43 4.33 -23.92
C LYS A 341 29.76 2.84 -23.97
N MET A 342 29.02 2.06 -24.75
CA MET A 342 29.30 0.62 -24.93
C MET A 342 30.61 0.39 -25.63
N GLU A 343 30.92 1.18 -26.66
CA GLU A 343 32.22 1.13 -27.36
C GLU A 343 33.40 1.41 -26.40
N LYS A 344 33.26 2.39 -25.51
CA LYS A 344 34.29 2.68 -24.49
C LYS A 344 34.43 1.52 -23.51
N ILE A 345 33.33 0.98 -23.00
CA ILE A 345 33.35 -0.17 -22.09
C ILE A 345 33.99 -1.39 -22.78
N SER A 346 33.61 -1.65 -24.04
CA SER A 346 34.21 -2.76 -24.79
C SER A 346 35.69 -2.56 -25.04
N ALA A 347 36.11 -1.34 -25.38
CA ALA A 347 37.53 -1.03 -25.56
C ALA A 347 38.33 -1.19 -24.28
N GLU A 348 37.79 -0.72 -23.15
CA GLU A 348 38.42 -0.91 -21.83
C GLU A 348 38.53 -2.40 -21.43
N VAL A 349 37.53 -3.20 -21.72
CA VAL A 349 37.55 -4.66 -21.46
C VAL A 349 38.59 -5.33 -22.35
N LEU A 350 38.61 -4.98 -23.63
CA LEU A 350 39.60 -5.53 -24.58
C LEU A 350 41.04 -5.17 -24.20
N GLU A 351 41.29 -3.92 -23.74
CA GLU A 351 42.60 -3.52 -23.24
C GLU A 351 43.01 -4.30 -21.97
N ARG A 352 42.08 -4.50 -21.03
CA ARG A 352 42.33 -5.31 -19.81
C ARG A 352 42.61 -6.79 -20.13
N PHE A 353 42.01 -7.36 -21.17
CA PHE A 353 42.34 -8.71 -21.59
C PHE A 353 43.75 -8.82 -22.16
N LYS A 354 44.28 -7.77 -22.78
CA LYS A 354 45.69 -7.71 -23.29
C LYS A 354 46.71 -7.73 -22.14
N ASP A 355 46.35 -7.38 -20.93
CA ASP A 355 47.21 -7.52 -19.75
C ASP A 355 47.46 -8.99 -19.36
N LEU A 356 46.69 -9.93 -19.93
CA LEU A 356 46.87 -11.37 -19.74
C LEU A 356 47.93 -11.91 -20.72
N PRO A 357 48.73 -12.91 -20.29
CA PRO A 357 49.75 -13.53 -21.15
C PRO A 357 49.12 -14.17 -22.39
N TYR A 358 49.80 -14.17 -23.52
CA TYR A 358 49.39 -14.77 -24.79
C TYR A 358 48.12 -14.16 -25.42
N ILE A 359 47.52 -13.12 -24.84
CA ILE A 359 46.30 -12.45 -25.36
C ILE A 359 46.68 -11.18 -26.10
N GLY A 360 46.58 -11.25 -27.45
CA GLY A 360 46.68 -10.10 -28.35
C GLY A 360 45.30 -9.61 -28.79
N ASP A 361 45.27 -8.68 -29.78
CA ASP A 361 44.02 -8.09 -30.28
C ASP A 361 42.99 -9.09 -30.80
N VAL A 362 43.43 -10.20 -31.41
CA VAL A 362 42.53 -11.23 -31.93
C VAL A 362 41.94 -12.06 -30.81
N ALA A 363 42.79 -12.51 -29.87
CA ALA A 363 42.36 -13.31 -28.71
C ALA A 363 41.46 -12.54 -27.75
N SER A 364 41.76 -11.24 -27.49
CA SER A 364 40.90 -10.40 -26.66
C SER A 364 39.51 -10.22 -27.27
N ARG A 365 39.41 -10.06 -28.60
CA ARG A 365 38.11 -9.99 -29.29
C ARG A 365 37.40 -11.33 -29.29
N ALA A 366 38.08 -12.45 -29.41
CA ALA A 366 37.49 -13.79 -29.32
C ALA A 366 36.85 -14.01 -27.94
N LEU A 367 37.55 -13.67 -26.85
CA LEU A 367 37.00 -13.71 -25.50
C LEU A 367 35.77 -12.84 -25.36
N TYR A 368 35.83 -11.60 -25.83
CA TYR A 368 34.69 -10.67 -25.77
C TYR A 368 33.46 -11.15 -26.53
N ASN A 369 33.68 -11.74 -27.74
CA ASN A 369 32.60 -12.26 -28.59
C ASN A 369 31.94 -13.52 -27.98
N GLU A 370 32.72 -14.32 -27.24
CA GLU A 370 32.19 -15.51 -26.52
C GLU A 370 31.44 -15.17 -25.24
N GLY A 371 31.47 -13.89 -24.84
CA GLY A 371 30.65 -13.42 -23.73
C GLY A 371 31.45 -13.01 -22.48
N PHE A 372 32.77 -13.14 -22.47
CA PHE A 372 33.60 -12.65 -21.36
C PHE A 372 33.57 -11.12 -21.31
N ARG A 373 33.26 -10.57 -20.14
CA ARG A 373 33.14 -9.12 -19.90
C ARG A 373 34.12 -8.61 -18.85
N SER A 374 34.83 -9.51 -18.16
CA SER A 374 35.80 -9.16 -17.10
C SER A 374 36.92 -10.18 -17.02
N VAL A 375 38.08 -9.74 -16.49
CA VAL A 375 39.19 -10.64 -16.15
C VAL A 375 38.80 -11.66 -15.09
N GLN A 376 37.81 -11.33 -14.24
CA GLN A 376 37.26 -12.27 -13.25
C GLN A 376 36.57 -13.46 -13.91
N GLU A 377 35.77 -13.23 -14.93
CA GLU A 377 35.11 -14.33 -15.67
C GLU A 377 36.11 -15.22 -16.36
N VAL A 378 37.23 -14.66 -16.86
CA VAL A 378 38.34 -15.44 -17.40
C VAL A 378 39.04 -16.27 -16.31
N ALA A 379 39.16 -15.73 -15.09
CA ALA A 379 39.73 -16.44 -13.94
C ALA A 379 38.86 -17.62 -13.45
N GLU A 380 37.57 -17.58 -13.70
CA GLU A 380 36.59 -18.62 -13.34
C GLU A 380 36.36 -19.65 -14.48
N ALA A 381 36.92 -19.41 -15.67
CA ALA A 381 36.71 -20.24 -16.83
C ALA A 381 37.54 -21.54 -16.77
N ASP A 382 37.02 -22.61 -17.44
CA ASP A 382 37.75 -23.87 -17.58
C ASP A 382 38.91 -23.69 -18.58
N PRO A 383 40.17 -24.05 -18.23
CA PRO A 383 41.30 -23.98 -19.13
C PRO A 383 41.14 -24.79 -20.42
N ASP A 384 40.38 -25.90 -20.41
CA ASP A 384 40.14 -26.74 -21.60
C ASP A 384 39.22 -26.00 -22.61
N ASP A 385 38.24 -25.26 -22.12
CA ASP A 385 37.34 -24.47 -22.96
C ASP A 385 38.02 -23.21 -23.51
N LEU A 386 38.85 -22.53 -22.71
CA LEU A 386 39.68 -21.41 -23.15
C LEU A 386 40.70 -21.87 -24.21
N ALA A 387 41.31 -23.05 -24.05
CA ALA A 387 42.26 -23.62 -25.02
C ALA A 387 41.60 -23.83 -26.39
N LYS A 388 40.36 -24.36 -26.41
CA LYS A 388 39.57 -24.55 -27.63
C LYS A 388 39.18 -23.20 -28.27
N LEU A 389 38.71 -22.27 -27.45
CA LEU A 389 38.26 -20.96 -27.92
C LEU A 389 39.39 -20.14 -28.55
N LEU A 390 40.56 -20.16 -27.92
CA LEU A 390 41.72 -19.36 -28.37
C LEU A 390 42.68 -20.12 -29.27
N GLU A 391 42.33 -21.39 -29.66
CA GLU A 391 43.15 -22.28 -30.50
C GLU A 391 44.58 -22.44 -29.98
N MET A 392 44.75 -22.61 -28.65
CA MET A 392 46.04 -22.72 -27.97
C MET A 392 46.18 -24.03 -27.17
N ASN A 393 47.40 -24.31 -26.69
CA ASN A 393 47.62 -25.46 -25.82
C ASN A 393 46.99 -25.20 -24.44
N ARG A 394 46.59 -26.30 -23.77
CA ARG A 394 46.05 -26.28 -22.41
C ARG A 394 46.97 -25.63 -21.39
N GLU A 395 48.28 -25.80 -21.54
CA GLU A 395 49.28 -25.18 -20.63
C GLU A 395 49.22 -23.66 -20.66
N ASN A 396 49.16 -23.04 -21.86
CA ASN A 396 49.03 -21.61 -22.03
C ASN A 396 47.66 -21.11 -21.52
N ALA A 397 46.58 -21.84 -21.76
CA ALA A 397 45.24 -21.50 -21.23
C ALA A 397 45.22 -21.53 -19.70
N ALA A 398 45.87 -22.51 -19.07
CA ALA A 398 46.00 -22.57 -17.61
C ALA A 398 46.79 -21.38 -17.04
N GLU A 399 47.87 -20.97 -17.75
CA GLU A 399 48.67 -19.80 -17.36
C GLU A 399 47.87 -18.49 -17.49
N ILE A 400 46.98 -18.37 -18.49
CA ILE A 400 46.04 -17.28 -18.63
C ILE A 400 45.10 -17.20 -17.42
N VAL A 401 44.47 -18.33 -17.05
CA VAL A 401 43.57 -18.40 -15.88
C VAL A 401 44.30 -18.05 -14.59
N GLU A 402 45.52 -18.60 -14.39
CA GLU A 402 46.32 -18.33 -13.21
C GLU A 402 46.71 -16.82 -13.12
N SER A 403 47.09 -16.25 -14.26
CA SER A 403 47.39 -14.80 -14.36
C SER A 403 46.17 -13.93 -14.13
N ALA A 404 45.00 -14.34 -14.63
CA ALA A 404 43.72 -13.67 -14.37
C ALA A 404 43.36 -13.69 -12.87
N VAL A 405 43.55 -14.81 -12.19
CA VAL A 405 43.38 -14.92 -10.73
C VAL A 405 44.35 -14.00 -9.98
N GLN A 406 45.60 -13.89 -10.44
CA GLN A 406 46.59 -13.01 -9.80
C GLN A 406 46.26 -11.53 -10.03
N LEU A 407 45.83 -11.13 -11.22
CA LEU A 407 45.41 -9.76 -11.55
C LEU A 407 44.15 -9.39 -10.75
N ASN A 408 43.24 -10.32 -10.56
CA ASN A 408 42.02 -10.09 -9.78
C ASN A 408 42.32 -9.88 -8.29
N LYS A 409 43.33 -10.60 -7.73
CA LYS A 409 43.84 -10.40 -6.35
C LYS A 409 44.61 -9.08 -6.15
N LYS A 410 45.25 -8.55 -7.21
CA LYS A 410 45.96 -7.27 -7.18
C LYS A 410 45.05 -6.08 -7.46
N GLY A 411 43.92 -6.32 -8.07
CA GLY A 411 42.97 -5.31 -8.56
C GLY A 411 41.66 -5.28 -7.81
N GLU A 412 41.63 -5.42 -6.48
CA GLU A 412 40.53 -4.84 -5.72
C GLU A 412 40.67 -3.31 -5.77
N PRO A 413 39.99 -2.61 -6.68
CA PRO A 413 39.84 -1.18 -6.51
C PRO A 413 38.82 -0.99 -5.40
N THR A 414 39.28 -0.40 -4.30
CA THR A 414 38.41 0.43 -3.45
C THR A 414 37.36 1.07 -4.36
N LYS A 415 36.09 0.76 -4.09
CA LYS A 415 34.95 1.43 -4.71
C LYS A 415 35.07 2.93 -4.46
N GLU A 416 35.81 3.63 -5.29
CA GLU A 416 35.71 5.08 -5.35
C GLU A 416 34.32 5.42 -5.90
N LYS A 417 33.55 6.01 -5.01
CA LYS A 417 32.29 6.66 -5.33
C LYS A 417 32.56 7.72 -6.39
N GLU A 418 32.15 7.49 -7.63
CA GLU A 418 32.00 8.58 -8.58
C GLU A 418 30.96 9.56 -8.02
N GLY A 419 31.45 10.70 -7.56
CA GLY A 419 30.64 11.84 -7.16
C GLY A 419 30.01 12.48 -8.40
N PRO A 420 28.88 13.16 -8.24
CA PRO A 420 28.20 13.80 -9.35
C PRO A 420 29.04 14.96 -9.91
N VAL A 421 29.16 15.00 -11.24
CA VAL A 421 29.79 16.09 -11.98
C VAL A 421 29.05 17.39 -11.73
N GLU A 422 29.71 18.35 -11.08
CA GLU A 422 29.25 19.71 -10.87
C GLU A 422 29.11 20.44 -12.20
N THR A 423 27.89 20.75 -12.60
CA THR A 423 27.61 21.85 -13.53
C THR A 423 27.23 23.09 -12.70
N LYS A 424 28.11 24.10 -12.74
CA LYS A 424 27.84 25.42 -12.16
C LYS A 424 26.66 26.09 -12.88
N GLY A 425 25.65 26.45 -12.14
CA GLY A 425 24.52 27.30 -12.52
C GLY A 425 23.89 27.86 -11.24
N GLU A 426 23.73 29.18 -11.21
CA GLU A 426 23.41 30.04 -10.09
C GLU A 426 22.11 29.73 -9.31
N PRO A 427 21.94 30.30 -8.08
CA PRO A 427 21.02 29.78 -7.07
C PRO A 427 19.61 30.35 -7.20
N SER A 428 18.61 29.50 -7.14
CA SER A 428 17.24 29.84 -6.81
C SER A 428 16.72 28.98 -5.66
N GLU A 429 15.99 29.63 -4.75
CA GLU A 429 15.55 29.27 -3.42
C GLU A 429 14.83 27.91 -3.24
N PRO A 430 14.71 27.39 -2.00
CA PRO A 430 14.43 25.97 -1.75
C PRO A 430 12.95 25.62 -1.79
N VAL A 431 12.61 24.65 -2.62
CA VAL A 431 11.31 23.96 -2.56
C VAL A 431 11.54 22.60 -1.85
N LEU A 432 10.85 22.42 -0.75
CA LEU A 432 10.77 21.19 0.03
C LEU A 432 10.35 19.99 -0.86
N SER A 433 11.24 19.05 -1.04
CA SER A 433 10.92 17.76 -1.67
C SER A 433 10.96 16.65 -0.63
N ASP A 434 9.80 16.07 -0.41
CA ASP A 434 9.58 14.84 0.35
C ASP A 434 10.00 13.66 -0.54
N SER A 435 11.14 13.04 -0.23
CA SER A 435 11.60 11.84 -0.92
C SER A 435 11.78 10.71 0.09
N SER A 436 10.87 9.73 0.01
CA SER A 436 10.99 8.47 0.74
C SER A 436 12.17 7.65 0.21
N PRO A 437 13.05 7.12 1.08
CA PRO A 437 14.21 6.33 0.68
C PRO A 437 13.88 4.84 0.46
N PRO A 438 14.75 4.09 -0.25
CA PRO A 438 14.60 2.67 -0.53
C PRO A 438 14.81 1.81 0.72
N LEU A 439 14.17 0.65 0.73
CA LEU A 439 14.26 -0.38 1.76
C LEU A 439 15.73 -0.80 2.01
N GLY A 440 16.25 -0.41 3.15
CA GLY A 440 17.53 -0.86 3.70
C GLY A 440 17.30 -1.72 4.96
N PRO A 441 18.35 -2.29 5.58
CA PRO A 441 18.34 -3.57 6.28
C PRO A 441 17.48 -3.60 7.54
N THR A 442 17.00 -4.79 7.87
CA THR A 442 16.22 -5.19 9.04
C THR A 442 16.84 -4.78 10.38
N GLY A 443 16.53 -3.54 10.83
CA GLY A 443 16.84 -3.03 12.16
C GLY A 443 15.89 -1.88 12.49
N SER A 444 15.48 -1.77 13.77
CA SER A 444 14.62 -0.66 14.21
C SER A 444 15.36 0.67 14.05
N LEU A 445 14.73 1.65 13.38
CA LEU A 445 15.31 2.96 13.10
C LEU A 445 15.53 3.78 14.37
N VAL A 446 16.58 4.62 14.38
CA VAL A 446 16.96 5.50 15.50
C VAL A 446 15.83 6.48 15.91
N ASP A 447 14.96 6.83 14.98
CA ASP A 447 13.79 7.70 15.23
C ASP A 447 12.72 7.07 16.16
N GLN A 448 12.79 5.76 16.41
CA GLN A 448 11.85 5.02 17.25
C GLN A 448 12.29 4.97 18.73
N LEU A 449 13.46 5.50 19.06
CA LEU A 449 13.95 5.55 20.43
C LEU A 449 13.28 6.69 21.21
N GLU A 450 12.73 6.36 22.37
CA GLU A 450 12.12 7.33 23.27
C GLU A 450 13.17 8.33 23.79
N GLY A 451 12.92 9.63 23.59
CA GLY A 451 13.87 10.70 23.97
C GLY A 451 14.82 11.16 22.86
N VAL A 452 14.76 10.59 21.65
CA VAL A 452 15.48 11.08 20.48
C VAL A 452 14.60 12.06 19.70
N GLY A 453 14.85 13.35 19.87
CA GLY A 453 14.17 14.39 19.07
C GLY A 453 14.77 14.46 17.66
N GLU A 454 14.00 15.06 16.73
CA GLU A 454 14.32 15.18 15.28
C GLU A 454 15.75 15.65 14.99
N LYS A 455 16.21 16.69 15.70
CA LYS A 455 17.58 17.21 15.57
C LYS A 455 18.67 16.20 16.00
N THR A 456 18.38 15.40 17.03
CA THR A 456 19.33 14.39 17.52
C THR A 456 19.37 13.19 16.60
N ALA A 457 18.21 12.76 16.08
CA ALA A 457 18.10 11.71 15.07
C ALA A 457 18.86 12.09 13.78
N GLN A 458 18.77 13.32 13.36
CA GLN A 458 19.47 13.83 12.18
C GLN A 458 20.98 13.86 12.35
N VAL A 459 21.47 14.26 13.53
CA VAL A 459 22.91 14.21 13.87
C VAL A 459 23.42 12.77 13.93
N LEU A 460 22.67 11.85 14.50
CA LEU A 460 23.03 10.43 14.54
C LEU A 460 23.11 9.83 13.14
N LYS A 461 22.08 10.07 12.30
CA LYS A 461 22.04 9.57 10.92
C LYS A 461 23.14 10.11 10.03
N SER A 462 23.48 11.41 10.15
CA SER A 462 24.57 12.03 9.38
C SER A 462 25.96 11.55 9.79
N ASN A 463 26.09 10.93 10.98
CA ASN A 463 27.34 10.34 11.47
C ASN A 463 27.32 8.79 11.44
N GLY A 464 26.44 8.18 10.64
CA GLY A 464 26.45 6.75 10.34
C GLY A 464 25.60 5.87 11.27
N PHE A 465 24.91 6.44 12.26
CA PHE A 465 24.02 5.71 13.17
C PHE A 465 22.58 5.69 12.61
N GLN A 466 22.26 4.67 11.81
CA GLN A 466 20.95 4.54 11.19
C GLN A 466 20.00 3.65 11.98
N THR A 467 20.53 2.68 12.72
CA THR A 467 19.76 1.69 13.46
C THR A 467 20.07 1.74 14.96
N VAL A 468 19.14 1.20 15.77
CA VAL A 468 19.34 1.04 17.23
C VAL A 468 20.55 0.17 17.54
N GLN A 469 20.87 -0.79 16.67
CA GLN A 469 22.04 -1.65 16.82
C GLN A 469 23.36 -0.89 16.63
N ASP A 470 23.40 0.15 15.82
CA ASP A 470 24.58 0.98 15.62
C ASP A 470 24.92 1.76 16.91
N ILE A 471 23.89 2.23 17.63
CA ILE A 471 24.06 2.88 18.93
C ILE A 471 24.55 1.88 19.99
N LEU A 472 24.04 0.65 19.99
CA LEU A 472 24.45 -0.39 20.94
C LEU A 472 25.91 -0.86 20.75
N LYS A 473 26.45 -0.74 19.54
CA LYS A 473 27.85 -1.09 19.21
C LYS A 473 28.84 0.05 19.48
N SER A 474 28.31 1.24 19.79
CA SER A 474 29.16 2.44 20.03
C SER A 474 29.37 2.70 21.50
N ASP A 475 30.48 3.39 21.83
CA ASP A 475 30.82 3.79 23.17
C ASP A 475 30.32 5.21 23.51
N VAL A 476 30.18 5.49 24.82
CA VAL A 476 29.73 6.80 25.30
C VAL A 476 30.64 7.93 24.83
N GLU A 477 31.96 7.68 24.74
CA GLU A 477 32.93 8.65 24.27
C GLU A 477 32.73 9.04 22.82
N HIS A 478 32.48 8.07 21.95
CA HIS A 478 32.23 8.29 20.52
C HIS A 478 30.90 9.05 20.28
N LEU A 479 29.85 8.67 20.98
CA LEU A 479 28.53 9.37 20.87
C LEU A 479 28.61 10.79 21.46
N SER A 480 29.41 11.02 22.50
CA SER A 480 29.57 12.34 23.11
C SER A 480 30.43 13.31 22.28
N SER A 481 31.22 12.80 21.33
CA SER A 481 32.00 13.62 20.38
C SER A 481 31.10 14.23 19.26
N LEU A 482 29.86 13.76 19.11
CA LEU A 482 28.95 14.26 18.10
C LEU A 482 28.36 15.63 18.47
N PRO A 483 28.18 16.53 17.50
CA PRO A 483 27.70 17.87 17.75
C PRO A 483 26.29 17.86 18.38
N GLY A 484 26.16 18.45 19.60
CA GLY A 484 24.89 18.53 20.34
C GLY A 484 24.50 17.30 21.17
N ILE A 485 25.41 16.32 21.29
CA ILE A 485 25.26 15.15 22.16
C ILE A 485 26.36 15.21 23.25
N GLY A 486 26.03 15.61 24.47
CA GLY A 486 26.93 15.56 25.61
C GLY A 486 26.92 14.19 26.29
N ALA A 487 27.92 13.92 27.18
CA ALA A 487 28.12 12.64 27.83
C ALA A 487 26.86 12.06 28.51
N LYS A 488 26.13 12.86 29.28
CA LYS A 488 24.84 12.44 29.90
C LYS A 488 23.78 12.03 28.90
N LYS A 489 23.76 12.65 27.70
CA LYS A 489 22.81 12.32 26.63
C LYS A 489 23.23 11.07 25.89
N ALA A 490 24.52 10.84 25.71
CA ALA A 490 25.09 9.64 25.12
C ALA A 490 24.79 8.39 25.99
N GLU A 491 25.00 8.48 27.31
CA GLU A 491 24.65 7.42 28.26
C GLU A 491 23.18 7.07 28.21
N LYS A 492 22.29 8.09 28.18
CA LYS A 492 20.84 7.89 28.11
C LYS A 492 20.41 7.25 26.78
N LEU A 493 21.05 7.61 25.67
CA LEU A 493 20.79 7.00 24.36
C LEU A 493 21.13 5.51 24.34
N ILE A 494 22.28 5.11 24.90
CA ILE A 494 22.70 3.71 25.00
C ILE A 494 21.75 2.94 25.93
N GLN A 495 21.36 3.54 27.06
CA GLN A 495 20.42 2.90 27.99
C GLN A 495 19.04 2.66 27.32
N THR A 496 18.48 3.68 26.68
CA THR A 496 17.19 3.56 25.96
C THR A 496 17.28 2.56 24.81
N ALA A 497 18.42 2.50 24.11
CA ALA A 497 18.66 1.51 23.06
C ALA A 497 18.69 0.07 23.60
N ARG A 498 19.26 -0.15 24.80
CA ARG A 498 19.27 -1.46 25.49
C ARG A 498 17.86 -1.88 25.94
N GLU A 499 17.10 -0.96 26.52
CA GLU A 499 15.71 -1.20 26.94
C GLU A 499 14.80 -1.54 25.74
N TYR A 500 14.98 -0.85 24.62
CA TYR A 500 14.26 -1.09 23.39
C TYR A 500 14.59 -2.46 22.75
N SER A 501 15.86 -2.87 22.79
CA SER A 501 16.31 -4.17 22.29
C SER A 501 15.87 -5.33 23.20
N GLY A 502 15.92 -5.15 24.53
CA GLY A 502 15.51 -6.17 25.50
C GLY A 502 13.98 -6.38 25.61
N GLY A 503 13.18 -5.41 25.20
CA GLY A 503 11.71 -5.51 25.17
C GLY A 503 11.16 -6.34 24.01
N LYS A 504 11.92 -6.57 22.94
CA LYS A 504 11.51 -7.39 21.77
C LYS A 504 11.79 -8.88 21.88
N GLU A 505 12.59 -9.32 22.87
CA GLU A 505 12.82 -10.75 23.12
C GLU A 505 11.77 -11.40 24.05
N ARG A 506 10.79 -10.63 24.52
CA ARG A 506 9.73 -11.10 25.47
C ARG A 506 8.29 -10.92 24.96
N ALA A 507 8.06 -10.64 23.67
CA ALA A 507 6.71 -10.54 23.10
C ALA A 507 6.52 -11.54 21.95
#